data_0db5a29bacd27e0a82139070ddad5a59
#
_entry.id   0db5a29bacd27e0a82139070ddad5a59
#
_cell.length_a   1.000
_cell.length_b   1.000
_cell.length_c   1.000
_cell.angle_alpha   90.00
_cell.angle_beta   90.00
_cell.angle_gamma   90.00
#
_symmetry.space_group_name_H-M   'P 1'
#
loop_
_entity.id
_entity.type
_entity.pdbx_description
1 polymer ?
#
loop_
_entity_poly.entity_id
_entity_poly.type
_entity_poly.pdbx_seq_one_letter_code
_entity_poly.pdbx_strand_id
1 'polypeptide(L)'
;QDVRLWGSQPQLVGNEDFATSLHEAWLQVDLPGYFALKAGRQEVVYDNHRIFGNVGWAQQGRSHDMAIVKYNGGIKMHLGLAYNQNSNRTTNFYTGPDAYKSLHFLWVHRTIADADVSFLFLNNGIPYPETTGPGGAMTKQGIRYSQTFGPYIEYKLNNANLSGSFYYQTGKDAAGNDLSAFEFFLQYH
;
A
#
# COMPACT_ATOMS: atom_id res chain seq x y z
N GLN A 1 -15.65 2.53 6.97
CA GLN A 1 -17.11 2.57 6.93
C GLN A 1 -17.53 3.58 5.88
N ASP A 2 -18.11 3.13 4.76
CA ASP A 2 -18.70 4.05 3.80
C ASP A 2 -20.09 4.45 4.31
N VAL A 3 -20.27 5.72 4.64
CA VAL A 3 -21.53 6.26 5.16
C VAL A 3 -22.51 6.66 4.04
N ARG A 4 -22.12 6.44 2.78
CA ARG A 4 -22.92 6.82 1.61
C ARG A 4 -23.70 5.65 1.07
N LEU A 5 -24.75 5.32 1.79
CA LEU A 5 -25.78 4.38 1.30
C LEU A 5 -26.64 4.97 0.19
N TRP A 6 -26.52 6.29 -0.05
CA TRP A 6 -27.38 7.05 -0.93
C TRP A 6 -26.54 7.98 -1.80
N GLY A 7 -26.61 7.81 -3.07
CA GLY A 7 -25.96 8.66 -4.04
C GLY A 7 -24.95 7.94 -4.92
N SER A 8 -24.80 8.42 -6.14
CA SER A 8 -23.89 7.92 -7.13
C SER A 8 -22.47 8.38 -6.84
N GLN A 9 -21.50 7.46 -6.89
CA GLN A 9 -20.08 7.76 -6.89
C GLN A 9 -19.39 6.95 -8.00
N PRO A 10 -19.40 7.47 -9.23
CA PRO A 10 -18.82 6.77 -10.39
C PRO A 10 -17.37 6.36 -10.20
N GLN A 11 -16.60 7.11 -9.39
CA GLN A 11 -15.20 6.79 -9.10
C GLN A 11 -15.03 5.54 -8.23
N LEU A 12 -16.04 5.16 -7.45
CA LEU A 12 -15.97 4.02 -6.54
C LEU A 12 -16.68 2.77 -7.08
N VAL A 13 -17.73 2.94 -7.85
CA VAL A 13 -18.60 1.84 -8.30
C VAL A 13 -18.95 1.90 -9.80
N GLY A 14 -18.22 2.68 -10.59
CA GLY A 14 -18.54 2.87 -11.98
C GLY A 14 -19.83 3.71 -12.13
N ASN A 15 -20.77 3.24 -12.93
CA ASN A 15 -22.04 3.95 -13.19
C ASN A 15 -23.20 3.45 -12.31
N GLU A 16 -22.91 2.83 -11.17
CA GLU A 16 -23.94 2.38 -10.24
C GLU A 16 -24.58 3.54 -9.49
N ASP A 17 -25.90 3.48 -9.25
CA ASP A 17 -26.65 4.53 -8.59
C ASP A 17 -26.42 4.60 -7.08
N PHE A 18 -25.85 3.56 -6.48
CA PHE A 18 -25.48 3.51 -5.06
C PHE A 18 -24.23 2.67 -4.85
N ALA A 19 -23.48 3.00 -3.81
CA ALA A 19 -22.29 2.28 -3.44
C ALA A 19 -22.38 1.74 -2.02
N THR A 20 -22.38 0.44 -1.90
CA THR A 20 -22.03 -0.22 -0.64
C THR A 20 -20.71 -0.93 -0.82
N SER A 21 -19.70 -0.54 -0.07
CA SER A 21 -18.39 -1.18 -0.13
C SER A 21 -17.98 -1.74 1.21
N LEU A 22 -17.39 -2.91 1.17
CA LEU A 22 -16.78 -3.51 2.35
C LEU A 22 -15.41 -2.89 2.56
N HIS A 23 -15.23 -2.14 3.64
CA HIS A 23 -13.97 -1.48 3.94
C HIS A 23 -12.92 -2.47 4.44
N GLU A 24 -13.30 -3.38 5.36
CA GLU A 24 -12.42 -4.44 5.84
C GLU A 24 -13.16 -5.77 5.95
N ALA A 25 -12.52 -6.84 5.45
CA ALA A 25 -12.90 -8.24 5.64
C ALA A 25 -11.65 -9.10 5.56
N TRP A 26 -11.12 -9.47 6.68
CA TRP A 26 -9.89 -10.24 6.77
C TRP A 26 -9.96 -11.32 7.85
N LEU A 27 -9.10 -12.33 7.70
CA LEU A 27 -8.83 -13.36 8.70
C LEU A 27 -7.36 -13.29 9.10
N GLN A 28 -7.07 -13.42 10.38
CA GLN A 28 -5.72 -13.64 10.88
C GLN A 28 -5.64 -14.98 11.59
N VAL A 29 -4.59 -15.73 11.31
CA VAL A 29 -4.25 -16.98 11.98
C VAL A 29 -2.88 -16.81 12.62
N ASP A 30 -2.82 -16.95 13.93
CA ASP A 30 -1.56 -16.93 14.68
C ASP A 30 -0.95 -18.34 14.67
N LEU A 31 0.35 -18.39 14.37
CA LEU A 31 1.14 -19.60 14.19
C LEU A 31 2.22 -19.69 15.27
N PRO A 32 2.75 -20.88 15.57
CA PRO A 32 3.87 -21.03 16.50
C PRO A 32 5.10 -20.20 16.09
N GLY A 33 5.91 -19.77 17.05
CA GLY A 33 7.17 -19.09 16.81
C GLY A 33 7.02 -17.60 16.44
N TYR A 34 6.00 -16.92 16.97
CA TYR A 34 5.73 -15.49 16.73
C TYR A 34 5.28 -15.14 15.30
N PHE A 35 4.87 -16.14 14.52
CA PHE A 35 4.33 -15.93 13.20
C PHE A 35 2.83 -15.70 13.21
N ALA A 36 2.33 -14.92 12.24
CA ALA A 36 0.91 -14.82 11.92
C ALA A 36 0.72 -14.61 10.42
N LEU A 37 -0.40 -15.10 9.90
CA LEU A 37 -0.85 -14.83 8.54
C LEU A 37 -2.16 -14.04 8.62
N LYS A 38 -2.18 -12.84 8.04
CA LYS A 38 -3.39 -12.01 7.87
C LYS A 38 -3.72 -11.91 6.39
N ALA A 39 -4.92 -12.31 5.98
CA ALA A 39 -5.34 -12.31 4.58
C ALA A 39 -6.75 -11.75 4.40
N GLY A 40 -6.97 -11.03 3.32
CA GLY A 40 -8.24 -10.39 2.98
C GLY A 40 -8.11 -8.89 2.78
N ARG A 41 -9.24 -8.20 2.74
CA ARG A 41 -9.30 -6.74 2.63
C ARG A 41 -9.02 -6.11 3.98
N GLN A 42 -7.99 -5.28 4.04
CA GLN A 42 -7.48 -4.73 5.29
C GLN A 42 -6.82 -3.38 5.11
N GLU A 43 -6.87 -2.55 6.14
CA GLU A 43 -6.01 -1.39 6.24
C GLU A 43 -4.55 -1.81 6.44
N VAL A 44 -3.65 -1.06 5.82
CA VAL A 44 -2.19 -1.21 5.99
C VAL A 44 -1.65 0.12 6.49
N VAL A 45 -1.12 0.10 7.71
CA VAL A 45 -0.66 1.30 8.38
C VAL A 45 0.70 1.01 9.00
N TYR A 46 1.71 1.77 8.58
CA TYR A 46 3.07 1.67 9.10
C TYR A 46 3.66 3.06 9.32
N ASP A 47 4.53 3.15 10.32
CA ASP A 47 5.35 4.33 10.61
C ASP A 47 4.50 5.61 10.75
N ASN A 48 4.82 6.66 10.02
CA ASN A 48 4.12 7.95 10.03
C ASN A 48 2.97 8.05 9.00
N HIS A 49 2.49 6.94 8.47
CA HIS A 49 1.39 6.84 7.50
C HIS A 49 1.64 7.51 6.14
N ARG A 50 2.87 7.91 5.82
CA ARG A 50 3.19 8.59 4.56
C ARG A 50 3.16 7.64 3.36
N ILE A 51 3.75 6.46 3.50
CA ILE A 51 3.74 5.44 2.45
C ILE A 51 2.52 4.54 2.61
N PHE A 52 2.36 3.94 3.78
CA PHE A 52 1.19 3.14 4.12
C PHE A 52 0.37 3.84 5.20
N GLY A 53 -0.83 4.29 4.81
CA GLY A 53 -1.80 4.92 5.71
C GLY A 53 -3.22 4.63 5.27
N ASN A 54 -4.13 4.61 6.23
CA ASN A 54 -5.55 4.29 6.00
C ASN A 54 -6.39 5.48 5.54
N VAL A 55 -5.81 6.69 5.46
CA VAL A 55 -6.53 7.91 5.07
C VAL A 55 -7.77 8.14 5.95
N GLY A 56 -7.64 7.90 7.27
CA GLY A 56 -8.74 7.93 8.24
C GLY A 56 -9.45 9.29 8.39
N TRP A 57 -8.87 10.36 7.83
CA TRP A 57 -9.49 11.68 7.74
C TRP A 57 -10.48 11.80 6.56
N ALA A 58 -10.46 10.87 5.60
CA ALA A 58 -11.38 10.85 4.47
C ALA A 58 -12.52 9.84 4.70
N GLN A 59 -13.68 10.10 4.11
CA GLN A 59 -14.84 9.22 4.24
C GLN A 59 -14.61 7.82 3.67
N GLN A 60 -13.80 7.70 2.61
CA GLN A 60 -13.57 6.44 1.95
C GLN A 60 -12.59 5.53 2.68
N GLY A 61 -11.65 6.09 3.42
CA GLY A 61 -10.52 5.33 3.94
C GLY A 61 -9.71 4.63 2.83
N ARG A 62 -8.68 3.91 3.19
CA ARG A 62 -7.88 3.11 2.25
C ARG A 62 -7.72 1.69 2.79
N SER A 63 -8.05 0.71 1.96
CA SER A 63 -7.85 -0.70 2.26
C SER A 63 -7.22 -1.42 1.07
N HIS A 64 -6.58 -2.56 1.34
CA HIS A 64 -5.87 -3.37 0.36
C HIS A 64 -6.32 -4.81 0.46
N ASP A 65 -6.54 -5.46 -0.69
CA ASP A 65 -6.77 -6.90 -0.78
C ASP A 65 -5.40 -7.58 -0.84
N MET A 66 -4.96 -8.18 0.29
CA MET A 66 -3.61 -8.74 0.40
C MET A 66 -3.49 -9.83 1.44
N ALA A 67 -2.37 -10.56 1.36
CA ALA A 67 -1.88 -11.42 2.41
C ALA A 67 -0.63 -10.80 3.04
N ILE A 68 -0.55 -10.82 4.38
CA ILE A 68 0.61 -10.36 5.14
C ILE A 68 1.08 -11.50 6.03
N VAL A 69 2.31 -11.96 5.80
CA VAL A 69 3.01 -12.83 6.74
C VAL A 69 3.74 -11.94 7.74
N LYS A 70 3.47 -12.14 9.01
CA LYS A 70 4.06 -11.37 10.11
C LYS A 70 4.94 -12.26 10.97
N TYR A 71 6.08 -11.75 11.36
CA TYR A 71 6.89 -12.26 12.45
C TYR A 71 7.00 -11.16 13.51
N ASN A 72 6.54 -11.44 14.73
CA ASN A 72 6.44 -10.49 15.83
C ASN A 72 7.33 -10.88 17.02
N GLY A 73 8.57 -11.29 16.74
CA GLY A 73 9.59 -11.58 17.75
C GLY A 73 10.35 -10.33 18.23
N GLY A 74 11.60 -10.49 18.62
CA GLY A 74 12.47 -9.38 19.04
C GLY A 74 12.75 -8.34 17.94
N ILE A 75 12.62 -8.74 16.70
CA ILE A 75 12.48 -7.89 15.50
C ILE A 75 11.11 -8.19 14.93
N LYS A 76 10.35 -7.19 14.52
CA LYS A 76 9.11 -7.38 13.77
C LYS A 76 9.41 -7.35 12.28
N MET A 77 8.89 -8.31 11.52
CA MET A 77 9.04 -8.36 10.06
C MET A 77 7.69 -8.70 9.43
N HIS A 78 7.21 -7.84 8.54
CA HIS A 78 5.95 -8.03 7.83
C HIS A 78 6.22 -8.07 6.33
N LEU A 79 5.86 -9.19 5.69
CA LEU A 79 5.90 -9.36 4.23
C LEU A 79 4.48 -9.31 3.69
N GLY A 80 4.16 -8.27 2.94
CA GLY A 80 2.86 -8.09 2.31
C GLY A 80 2.88 -8.40 0.82
N LEU A 81 1.85 -9.11 0.36
CA LEU A 81 1.69 -9.54 -1.03
C LEU A 81 0.27 -9.25 -1.48
N ALA A 82 0.12 -8.44 -2.53
CA ALA A 82 -1.15 -8.14 -3.17
C ALA A 82 -1.05 -8.32 -4.68
N TYR A 83 -2.14 -8.80 -5.27
CA TYR A 83 -2.30 -8.94 -6.69
C TYR A 83 -3.73 -8.64 -7.10
N ASN A 84 -3.93 -7.61 -7.91
CA ASN A 84 -5.24 -7.21 -8.40
C ASN A 84 -5.50 -7.83 -9.77
N GLN A 85 -6.64 -8.51 -9.90
CA GLN A 85 -7.03 -9.09 -11.19
C GLN A 85 -7.49 -7.99 -12.15
N ASN A 86 -7.09 -8.12 -13.42
CA ASN A 86 -7.70 -7.38 -14.51
C ASN A 86 -9.05 -7.99 -14.78
N SER A 87 -10.07 -7.54 -14.12
CA SER A 87 -11.41 -7.81 -14.59
C SER A 87 -11.89 -6.58 -15.35
N ASN A 88 -12.59 -6.79 -16.45
CA ASN A 88 -13.43 -5.77 -17.08
C ASN A 88 -14.58 -5.36 -16.12
N ARG A 89 -14.46 -5.66 -14.85
CA ARG A 89 -15.43 -5.33 -13.83
C ARG A 89 -15.06 -4.00 -13.23
N THR A 90 -15.98 -3.12 -13.27
CA THR A 90 -15.98 -1.76 -12.73
C THR A 90 -15.79 -1.65 -11.22
N THR A 91 -15.45 -2.73 -10.53
CA THR A 91 -15.41 -2.81 -9.05
C THR A 91 -14.02 -2.76 -8.43
N ASN A 92 -12.99 -2.40 -9.17
CA ASN A 92 -11.73 -2.04 -8.54
C ASN A 92 -11.86 -0.66 -7.92
N PHE A 93 -11.86 -0.58 -6.60
CA PHE A 93 -11.94 0.67 -5.83
C PHE A 93 -10.79 1.65 -6.11
N TYR A 94 -9.79 1.25 -6.86
CA TYR A 94 -8.63 2.01 -7.28
C TYR A 94 -8.55 2.05 -8.81
N THR A 95 -9.56 2.60 -9.45
CA THR A 95 -9.60 2.85 -10.90
C THR A 95 -8.94 4.18 -11.25
N GLY A 96 -7.86 4.52 -10.60
CA GLY A 96 -7.05 5.67 -10.98
C GLY A 96 -5.80 5.24 -11.75
N PRO A 97 -5.06 6.18 -12.33
CA PRO A 97 -3.74 5.90 -12.90
C PRO A 97 -2.75 5.34 -11.87
N ASP A 98 -3.10 5.40 -10.59
CA ASP A 98 -2.29 4.96 -9.45
C ASP A 98 -2.66 3.58 -8.92
N ALA A 99 -3.59 2.87 -9.59
CA ALA A 99 -3.98 1.52 -9.17
C ALA A 99 -2.86 0.52 -9.50
N TYR A 100 -2.34 -0.14 -8.48
CA TYR A 100 -1.34 -1.19 -8.69
C TYR A 100 -1.96 -2.50 -9.19
N LYS A 101 -1.23 -3.21 -10.05
CA LYS A 101 -1.53 -4.58 -10.43
C LYS A 101 -0.99 -5.58 -9.42
N SER A 102 0.22 -5.32 -8.93
CA SER A 102 0.85 -6.08 -7.86
C SER A 102 1.54 -5.13 -6.89
N LEU A 103 1.48 -5.47 -5.61
CA LEU A 103 2.14 -4.71 -4.55
C LEU A 103 2.80 -5.70 -3.60
N HIS A 104 4.11 -5.56 -3.43
CA HIS A 104 4.88 -6.38 -2.51
C HIS A 104 5.65 -5.46 -1.58
N PHE A 105 5.63 -5.72 -0.29
CA PHE A 105 6.45 -4.95 0.63
C PHE A 105 7.08 -5.83 1.69
N LEU A 106 8.21 -5.37 2.19
CA LEU A 106 8.84 -5.84 3.41
C LEU A 106 8.99 -4.65 4.36
N TRP A 107 8.41 -4.78 5.53
CA TRP A 107 8.61 -3.84 6.63
C TRP A 107 9.30 -4.55 7.77
N VAL A 108 10.38 -3.95 8.26
CA VAL A 108 11.18 -4.47 9.38
C VAL A 108 11.23 -3.38 10.45
N HIS A 109 10.99 -3.75 11.71
CA HIS A 109 10.97 -2.81 12.82
C HIS A 109 11.65 -3.39 14.05
N ARG A 110 12.34 -2.53 14.78
CA ARG A 110 12.91 -2.84 16.08
C ARG A 110 12.95 -1.60 16.96
N THR A 111 12.60 -1.78 18.25
CA THR A 111 12.87 -0.79 19.28
C THR A 111 14.27 -1.01 19.83
N ILE A 112 15.10 0.04 19.86
CA ILE A 112 16.48 0.06 20.37
C ILE A 112 16.58 1.20 21.37
N ALA A 113 16.62 0.89 22.66
CA ALA A 113 16.53 1.86 23.75
C ALA A 113 15.28 2.75 23.57
N ASP A 114 15.43 4.06 23.44
CA ASP A 114 14.35 5.02 23.27
C ASP A 114 13.99 5.31 21.80
N ALA A 115 14.58 4.57 20.87
CA ALA A 115 14.34 4.72 19.43
C ALA A 115 13.53 3.56 18.87
N ASP A 116 12.44 3.87 18.19
CA ASP A 116 11.74 2.97 17.29
C ASP A 116 12.29 3.17 15.88
N VAL A 117 12.87 2.11 15.30
CA VAL A 117 13.53 2.15 13.99
C VAL A 117 12.84 1.17 13.08
N SER A 118 12.46 1.61 11.90
CA SER A 118 11.94 0.73 10.85
C SER A 118 12.65 0.95 9.52
N PHE A 119 12.50 -0.03 8.66
CA PHE A 119 12.91 0.02 7.25
C PHE A 119 11.80 -0.57 6.40
N LEU A 120 11.39 0.18 5.38
CA LEU A 120 10.42 -0.26 4.40
C LEU A 120 11.10 -0.49 3.05
N PHE A 121 10.76 -1.61 2.41
CA PHE A 121 10.97 -1.85 0.99
C PHE A 121 9.61 -2.15 0.35
N LEU A 122 9.25 -1.39 -0.67
CA LEU A 122 8.00 -1.51 -1.42
C LEU A 122 8.32 -1.70 -2.90
N ASN A 123 7.75 -2.74 -3.52
CA ASN A 123 7.76 -2.96 -4.96
C ASN A 123 6.33 -2.80 -5.50
N ASN A 124 6.12 -1.76 -6.29
CA ASN A 124 4.82 -1.40 -6.86
C ASN A 124 4.80 -1.72 -8.36
N GLY A 125 3.86 -2.55 -8.80
CA GLY A 125 3.66 -2.92 -10.19
C GLY A 125 2.42 -2.24 -10.77
N ILE A 126 2.61 -1.32 -11.71
CA ILE A 126 1.54 -0.58 -12.38
C ILE A 126 1.25 -1.23 -13.75
N PRO A 127 -0.02 -1.53 -14.05
CA PRO A 127 -0.38 -2.11 -15.33
C PRO A 127 -0.29 -1.08 -16.46
N TYR A 128 0.15 -1.52 -17.65
CA TYR A 128 0.09 -0.72 -18.86
C TYR A 128 -0.41 -1.56 -20.04
N PRO A 129 -1.11 -0.96 -21.03
CA PRO A 129 -1.52 -1.66 -22.22
C PRO A 129 -0.32 -1.91 -23.15
N GLU A 130 -0.10 -3.17 -23.52
CA GLU A 130 0.89 -3.57 -24.49
C GLU A 130 0.19 -3.80 -25.84
N THR A 131 0.47 -2.94 -26.83
CA THR A 131 -0.10 -3.00 -28.16
C THR A 131 0.84 -3.80 -29.06
N THR A 132 0.48 -5.02 -29.38
CA THR A 132 1.31 -5.94 -30.20
C THR A 132 0.66 -6.36 -31.53
N GLY A 133 -0.56 -5.89 -31.82
CA GLY A 133 -1.29 -6.29 -33.03
C GLY A 133 -1.31 -5.27 -34.16
N PRO A 134 -1.55 -5.71 -35.42
CA PRO A 134 -1.82 -4.80 -36.50
C PRO A 134 -3.04 -3.92 -36.20
N GLY A 135 -2.92 -2.62 -36.41
CA GLY A 135 -3.99 -1.65 -36.13
C GLY A 135 -4.11 -1.20 -34.68
N GLY A 136 -3.14 -1.51 -33.82
CA GLY A 136 -3.11 -1.01 -32.44
C GLY A 136 -4.05 -1.76 -31.48
N ALA A 137 -4.47 -2.98 -31.82
CA ALA A 137 -5.29 -3.80 -30.93
C ALA A 137 -4.51 -4.18 -29.67
N MET A 138 -5.07 -3.90 -28.50
CA MET A 138 -4.51 -4.29 -27.21
C MET A 138 -4.60 -5.81 -27.06
N THR A 139 -3.46 -6.51 -27.05
CA THR A 139 -3.41 -7.96 -26.98
C THR A 139 -2.94 -8.46 -25.62
N LYS A 140 -2.27 -7.63 -24.82
CA LYS A 140 -1.70 -8.02 -23.54
C LYS A 140 -1.60 -6.82 -22.60
N GLN A 141 -1.57 -7.09 -21.32
CA GLN A 141 -1.23 -6.11 -20.29
C GLN A 141 0.16 -6.41 -19.71
N GLY A 142 1.06 -5.45 -19.82
CA GLY A 142 2.36 -5.49 -19.15
C GLY A 142 2.29 -4.89 -17.75
N ILE A 143 3.36 -5.06 -16.98
CA ILE A 143 3.52 -4.47 -15.65
C ILE A 143 4.86 -3.73 -15.61
N ARG A 144 4.83 -2.46 -15.19
CA ARG A 144 6.01 -1.66 -14.89
C ARG A 144 6.20 -1.58 -13.41
N TYR A 145 7.45 -1.74 -12.97
CA TYR A 145 7.77 -1.76 -11.55
C TYR A 145 8.52 -0.51 -11.13
N SER A 146 8.10 0.00 -9.97
CA SER A 146 8.86 1.00 -9.20
C SER A 146 9.12 0.47 -7.80
N GLN A 147 10.29 0.79 -7.24
CA GLN A 147 10.68 0.43 -5.90
C GLN A 147 10.80 1.69 -5.04
N THR A 148 10.22 1.65 -3.85
CA THR A 148 10.38 2.69 -2.83
C THR A 148 10.95 2.03 -1.58
N PHE A 149 12.03 2.58 -1.03
CA PHE A 149 12.63 2.03 0.17
C PHE A 149 13.32 3.10 1.01
N GLY A 150 13.38 2.83 2.30
CA GLY A 150 14.05 3.74 3.23
C GLY A 150 13.72 3.51 4.67
N PRO A 151 14.47 4.16 5.58
CA PRO A 151 14.28 4.11 7.01
C PRO A 151 13.26 5.13 7.52
N TYR A 152 12.62 4.78 8.64
CA TYR A 152 11.92 5.68 9.54
C TYR A 152 12.48 5.49 10.94
N ILE A 153 12.59 6.60 11.69
CA ILE A 153 13.06 6.61 13.07
C ILE A 153 12.14 7.51 13.88
N GLU A 154 11.72 7.02 15.05
CA GLU A 154 11.07 7.82 16.08
C GLU A 154 11.89 7.70 17.37
N TYR A 155 12.36 8.82 17.87
CA TYR A 155 13.15 8.92 19.10
C TYR A 155 12.36 9.61 20.19
N LYS A 156 12.18 8.93 21.32
CA LYS A 156 11.44 9.44 22.47
C LYS A 156 12.38 10.22 23.40
N LEU A 157 12.13 11.50 23.52
CA LEU A 157 12.72 12.38 24.53
C LEU A 157 11.78 12.46 25.73
N ASN A 158 12.28 12.89 26.89
CA ASN A 158 11.48 12.95 28.14
C ASN A 158 10.12 13.63 27.96
N ASN A 159 10.07 14.77 27.26
CA ASN A 159 8.85 15.58 27.05
C ASN A 159 8.56 15.86 25.57
N ALA A 160 9.20 15.13 24.67
CA ALA A 160 9.07 15.39 23.23
C ALA A 160 9.36 14.10 22.42
N ASN A 161 8.91 14.08 21.20
CA ASN A 161 9.26 13.04 20.23
C ASN A 161 9.92 13.69 19.01
N LEU A 162 10.99 13.09 18.53
CA LEU A 162 11.63 13.45 17.27
C LEU A 162 11.41 12.29 16.30
N SER A 163 10.81 12.55 15.16
CA SER A 163 10.64 11.53 14.12
C SER A 163 11.16 11.99 12.78
N GLY A 164 11.70 11.07 12.00
CA GLY A 164 12.21 11.34 10.68
C GLY A 164 12.16 10.13 9.76
N SER A 165 12.06 10.39 8.46
CA SER A 165 12.16 9.39 7.42
C SER A 165 12.92 9.89 6.21
N PHE A 166 13.51 8.94 5.50
CA PHE A 166 14.07 9.17 4.17
C PHE A 166 13.67 8.01 3.28
N TYR A 167 13.00 8.31 2.17
CA TYR A 167 12.63 7.30 1.18
C TYR A 167 13.21 7.67 -0.18
N TYR A 168 13.76 6.65 -0.85
CA TYR A 168 14.20 6.75 -2.24
C TYR A 168 13.31 5.89 -3.12
N GLN A 169 12.96 6.44 -4.29
CA GLN A 169 12.14 5.76 -5.28
C GLN A 169 12.88 5.63 -6.60
N THR A 170 12.84 4.44 -7.20
CA THR A 170 13.49 4.10 -8.47
C THR A 170 12.61 3.18 -9.32
N GLY A 171 13.03 2.89 -10.55
CA GLY A 171 12.34 1.99 -11.48
C GLY A 171 11.64 2.73 -12.60
N LYS A 172 10.39 2.37 -12.90
CA LYS A 172 9.62 2.97 -13.99
C LYS A 172 8.31 3.57 -13.48
N ASP A 173 7.93 4.72 -14.03
CA ASP A 173 6.60 5.30 -13.84
C ASP A 173 5.54 4.61 -14.73
N ALA A 174 4.27 5.04 -14.62
CA ALA A 174 3.17 4.52 -15.41
C ALA A 174 3.35 4.76 -16.93
N ALA A 175 4.02 5.83 -17.31
CA ALA A 175 4.31 6.15 -18.72
C ALA A 175 5.53 5.38 -19.26
N GLY A 176 6.35 4.78 -18.38
CA GLY A 176 7.56 4.03 -18.74
C GLY A 176 8.85 4.83 -18.66
N ASN A 177 8.81 6.04 -18.14
CA ASN A 177 10.00 6.83 -17.90
C ASN A 177 10.79 6.29 -16.71
N ASP A 178 12.09 6.53 -16.69
CA ASP A 178 12.91 6.22 -15.54
C ASP A 178 12.54 7.11 -14.35
N LEU A 179 12.36 6.47 -13.19
CA LEU A 179 11.98 7.13 -11.96
C LEU A 179 13.20 7.22 -11.04
N SER A 180 13.49 8.41 -10.56
CA SER A 180 14.50 8.67 -9.53
C SER A 180 14.01 9.84 -8.68
N ALA A 181 13.54 9.56 -7.49
CA ALA A 181 12.99 10.57 -6.59
C ALA A 181 13.35 10.22 -5.14
N PHE A 182 13.34 11.22 -4.29
CA PHE A 182 13.49 11.01 -2.86
C PHE A 182 12.54 11.91 -2.08
N GLU A 183 12.19 11.45 -0.89
CA GLU A 183 11.46 12.22 0.11
C GLU A 183 12.22 12.14 1.44
N PHE A 184 12.28 13.26 2.16
CA PHE A 184 12.69 13.27 3.54
C PHE A 184 11.66 14.00 4.40
N PHE A 185 11.56 13.58 5.64
CA PHE A 185 10.65 14.15 6.62
C PHE A 185 11.37 14.27 7.97
N LEU A 186 11.12 15.35 8.66
CA LEU A 186 11.58 15.56 10.04
C LEU A 186 10.48 16.27 10.82
N GLN A 187 10.14 15.76 11.97
CA GLN A 187 9.09 16.31 12.82
C GLN A 187 9.50 16.25 14.29
N TYR A 188 9.19 17.31 14.99
CA TYR A 188 9.33 17.45 16.44
C TYR A 188 7.93 17.67 17.04
N HIS A 189 7.61 16.93 18.08
CA HIS A 189 6.36 17.01 18.84
C HIS A 189 6.60 17.36 20.28
#